data_9d79dd5c30e4d32abb71f31141867b7a
#
_entry.id   9d79dd5c30e4d32abb71f31141867b7a
#
_cell.length_a   1.000
_cell.length_b   1.000
_cell.length_c   1.000
_cell.angle_alpha   90.00
_cell.angle_beta   90.00
_cell.angle_gamma   90.00
#
_symmetry.space_group_name_H-M   'P 1'
#
loop_
_entity.id
_entity.type
_entity.pdbx_description
1 polymer ?
#
loop_
_entity_poly.entity_id
_entity_poly.type
_entity_poly.pdbx_seq_one_letter_code
_entity_poly.pdbx_strand_id
1 'polypeptide(L)'
;MGRKRHWRPLVSVMALATGVSLMVAAHGVAANRAKVSPKNPQAFGTLRAVIDTIDYLDPQQAYTGQSWWAMWNVYETLLTYRHVDGPAGYKLVPGLAQSLPTVSRNGKVYKFKLRKGLKYSNGSAVKASDFEWAIKRGFLATGQGVGFYTDIAGAEAYSKNPTPGGDISGIVTNNAKRTITIRLATPRGDFLTILALLFAAPVPGNTDPAIQNGSIPGTGPYKFSNYDPNRSFTMVRNPYFKPTKYIPRGNPNTVEVALVGDADAATQRVINGQSDYSNAAIPPDRIADAKGKGKLLLRKTANTYYFWMNVREAPFNKLKVRQAVNYAIDRKALQTLVWGGLGRPTQNVLPPTYPSYRKLALYGHNVTKAKQLINQAGASGAKVTVWTRNVSDAVTAGQYYTSILNQIGLNASLNVLPRATYYTTIGNVNTHAQTGWARWLEDYPHPLDWFDVLLNGNRITDQDNNNFAWYKNKKTDAQIESLKKAPILTPAVNARWAKVEKQIMERAPWAPWSNRVFPEFFSKNMSCIHTQLLYGIDLARLCKK
;
A
#
# COMPACT_ATOMS: atom_id res chain seq x y z
N MET A 1 -11.30 43.21 -53.50
CA MET A 1 -10.54 44.47 -53.55
C MET A 1 -9.60 44.44 -52.38
N GLY A 2 -8.37 44.31 -52.48
CA GLY A 2 -7.34 44.82 -53.32
C GLY A 2 -6.17 45.20 -52.43
N ARG A 3 -5.14 44.46 -52.64
CA ARG A 3 -3.70 44.81 -52.78
C ARG A 3 -2.89 45.06 -51.51
N LYS A 4 -1.86 44.23 -51.20
CA LYS A 4 -0.45 44.22 -51.67
C LYS A 4 0.33 45.47 -51.20
N ARG A 5 1.52 45.46 -50.59
CA ARG A 5 2.82 44.86 -50.94
C ARG A 5 3.91 45.40 -49.96
N HIS A 6 4.86 44.58 -49.52
CA HIS A 6 6.32 44.68 -49.62
C HIS A 6 7.05 45.95 -49.15
N TRP A 7 8.09 45.90 -48.28
CA TRP A 7 9.51 45.67 -48.65
C TRP A 7 10.43 45.91 -47.46
N ARG A 8 11.48 45.10 -47.35
CA ARG A 8 12.71 45.36 -46.58
C ARG A 8 13.58 46.34 -47.37
N PRO A 9 14.64 47.01 -46.80
CA PRO A 9 15.91 46.34 -46.69
C PRO A 9 16.81 46.69 -45.49
N LEU A 10 17.86 45.91 -45.38
CA LEU A 10 19.10 46.02 -44.61
C LEU A 10 19.81 47.37 -44.73
N VAL A 11 20.52 47.77 -43.66
CA VAL A 11 21.90 48.34 -43.72
C VAL A 11 22.63 48.06 -42.42
N SER A 12 23.83 47.55 -42.56
CA SER A 12 24.89 47.32 -41.55
C SER A 12 25.58 48.61 -41.14
N VAL A 13 26.33 48.52 -40.02
CA VAL A 13 27.69 49.03 -39.83
C VAL A 13 27.97 49.75 -38.52
N MET A 14 28.87 49.21 -37.85
CA MET A 14 30.07 49.65 -37.12
C MET A 14 30.06 49.76 -35.60
N ALA A 15 31.06 49.08 -35.10
CA ALA A 15 31.53 48.95 -33.74
C ALA A 15 32.12 50.27 -33.19
N LEU A 16 31.91 50.48 -31.89
CA LEU A 16 32.88 51.19 -31.08
C LEU A 16 32.96 50.54 -29.69
N ALA A 17 34.14 50.05 -29.38
CA ALA A 17 34.49 49.47 -28.10
C ALA A 17 34.74 50.61 -27.07
N THR A 18 34.04 50.57 -25.95
CA THR A 18 34.50 51.22 -24.72
C THR A 18 34.32 50.22 -23.58
N GLY A 19 35.45 49.81 -23.05
CA GLY A 19 35.52 48.92 -21.92
C GLY A 19 35.03 49.60 -20.63
N VAL A 20 34.05 48.95 -20.00
CA VAL A 20 33.73 49.16 -18.59
C VAL A 20 33.86 47.81 -17.89
N SER A 21 34.94 47.66 -17.12
CA SER A 21 35.14 46.50 -16.26
C SER A 21 34.15 46.56 -15.10
N LEU A 22 33.05 45.82 -15.19
CA LEU A 22 32.19 45.50 -14.05
C LEU A 22 32.76 44.28 -13.33
N MET A 23 33.38 44.51 -12.18
CA MET A 23 33.64 43.43 -11.21
C MET A 23 32.29 42.86 -10.73
N VAL A 24 31.88 41.73 -11.29
CA VAL A 24 30.83 40.92 -10.70
C VAL A 24 31.45 40.16 -9.56
N ALA A 25 31.16 40.59 -8.33
CA ALA A 25 31.43 39.81 -7.12
C ALA A 25 30.59 38.54 -7.19
N ALA A 26 31.22 37.45 -7.58
CA ALA A 26 30.64 36.11 -7.48
C ALA A 26 30.47 35.76 -6.00
N HIS A 27 29.28 36.02 -5.46
CA HIS A 27 28.87 35.39 -4.20
C HIS A 27 28.74 33.91 -4.47
N GLY A 28 29.83 33.16 -4.23
CA GLY A 28 29.83 31.71 -4.19
C GLY A 28 28.86 31.25 -3.11
N VAL A 29 27.67 30.85 -3.50
CA VAL A 29 26.83 30.02 -2.65
C VAL A 29 27.62 28.70 -2.48
N ALA A 30 28.40 28.63 -1.41
CA ALA A 30 29.01 27.39 -0.97
C ALA A 30 27.86 26.41 -0.68
N ALA A 31 27.57 25.55 -1.66
CA ALA A 31 26.75 24.38 -1.42
C ALA A 31 27.40 23.61 -0.27
N ASN A 32 26.80 23.67 0.90
CA ASN A 32 27.18 22.88 2.06
C ASN A 32 27.01 21.40 1.65
N ARG A 33 28.03 20.84 1.00
CA ARG A 33 28.16 19.39 0.85
C ARG A 33 28.23 18.83 2.27
N ALA A 34 27.11 18.31 2.76
CA ALA A 34 27.07 17.57 4.00
C ALA A 34 28.22 16.56 3.97
N LYS A 35 29.22 16.75 4.85
CA LYS A 35 30.35 15.84 4.98
C LYS A 35 29.78 14.48 5.28
N VAL A 36 29.90 13.54 4.35
CA VAL A 36 29.54 12.15 4.53
C VAL A 36 30.34 11.65 5.72
N SER A 37 29.66 11.22 6.76
CA SER A 37 30.31 10.65 7.94
C SER A 37 31.18 9.45 7.51
N PRO A 38 32.48 9.42 7.85
CA PRO A 38 33.38 8.35 7.41
C PRO A 38 33.08 6.95 7.98
N LYS A 39 31.98 6.79 8.72
CA LYS A 39 31.59 5.53 9.40
C LYS A 39 30.56 4.67 8.68
N ASN A 40 30.20 4.93 7.42
CA ASN A 40 29.36 3.99 6.65
C ASN A 40 30.11 3.53 5.40
N PRO A 41 30.85 2.41 5.46
CA PRO A 41 31.62 1.89 4.32
C PRO A 41 30.74 1.43 3.15
N GLN A 42 29.43 1.35 3.32
CA GLN A 42 28.44 0.97 2.30
C GLN A 42 27.76 2.19 1.67
N ALA A 43 28.11 3.42 2.05
CA ALA A 43 27.55 4.62 1.46
C ALA A 43 28.01 4.78 0.01
N PHE A 44 27.06 5.09 -0.89
CA PHE A 44 27.35 5.37 -2.29
C PHE A 44 26.55 6.58 -2.80
N GLY A 45 26.86 7.04 -4.01
CA GLY A 45 26.26 8.25 -4.60
C GLY A 45 24.77 8.14 -4.82
N THR A 46 24.36 7.83 -6.04
CA THR A 46 22.95 7.83 -6.46
C THR A 46 22.46 6.41 -6.72
N LEU A 47 21.30 6.08 -6.13
CA LEU A 47 20.45 4.94 -6.51
C LEU A 47 19.42 5.44 -7.52
N ARG A 48 19.35 4.82 -8.69
CA ARG A 48 18.35 5.09 -9.71
C ARG A 48 17.31 3.97 -9.71
N ALA A 49 16.09 4.30 -9.33
CA ALA A 49 14.98 3.35 -9.31
C ALA A 49 13.94 3.72 -10.37
N VAL A 50 13.14 2.73 -10.77
CA VAL A 50 11.96 2.92 -11.61
C VAL A 50 10.76 2.20 -10.99
N ILE A 51 9.60 2.86 -10.99
CA ILE A 51 8.32 2.32 -10.57
C ILE A 51 7.25 2.66 -11.60
N ASP A 52 6.10 1.98 -11.54
CA ASP A 52 5.01 2.22 -12.49
C ASP A 52 4.28 3.55 -12.24
N THR A 53 3.83 3.79 -11.03
CA THR A 53 3.06 4.98 -10.65
C THR A 53 3.00 5.13 -9.13
N ILE A 54 2.62 6.32 -8.69
CA ILE A 54 2.25 6.63 -7.30
C ILE A 54 0.87 7.29 -7.28
N ASP A 55 0.21 7.33 -6.12
CA ASP A 55 -0.94 8.19 -5.88
C ASP A 55 -0.49 9.55 -5.32
N TYR A 56 0.01 9.57 -4.09
CA TYR A 56 0.47 10.79 -3.41
C TYR A 56 1.82 10.56 -2.74
N LEU A 57 2.53 11.65 -2.43
CA LEU A 57 3.70 11.68 -1.53
C LEU A 57 3.40 12.46 -0.24
N ASP A 58 2.16 12.40 0.20
CA ASP A 58 1.61 13.00 1.42
C ASP A 58 1.22 11.86 2.38
N PRO A 59 1.76 11.79 3.60
CA PRO A 59 1.57 10.64 4.47
C PRO A 59 0.11 10.42 4.91
N GLN A 60 -0.73 11.45 4.97
CA GLN A 60 -2.14 11.29 5.33
C GLN A 60 -3.04 10.94 4.13
N GLN A 61 -2.51 11.02 2.89
CA GLN A 61 -3.29 10.80 1.67
C GLN A 61 -2.90 9.54 0.90
N ALA A 62 -1.62 9.21 0.87
CA ALA A 62 -1.09 8.12 0.06
C ALA A 62 -1.57 6.74 0.55
N TYR A 63 -2.10 5.92 -0.37
CA TYR A 63 -2.59 4.57 -0.07
C TYR A 63 -2.10 3.49 -1.05
N THR A 64 -1.20 3.82 -1.95
CA THR A 64 -0.59 2.78 -2.81
C THR A 64 0.70 2.23 -2.21
N GLY A 65 0.97 0.94 -2.44
CA GLY A 65 2.19 0.30 -1.97
C GLY A 65 3.46 0.96 -2.52
N GLN A 66 3.40 1.54 -3.73
CA GLN A 66 4.52 2.26 -4.34
C GLN A 66 4.83 3.57 -3.62
N SER A 67 3.81 4.35 -3.26
CA SER A 67 3.99 5.55 -2.46
C SER A 67 4.51 5.21 -1.06
N TRP A 68 3.97 4.18 -0.42
CA TRP A 68 4.44 3.73 0.90
C TRP A 68 5.88 3.22 0.88
N TRP A 69 6.28 2.52 -0.19
CA TRP A 69 7.66 2.08 -0.38
C TRP A 69 8.66 3.26 -0.35
N ALA A 70 8.32 4.38 -1.02
CA ALA A 70 9.14 5.59 -0.99
C ALA A 70 9.05 6.30 0.36
N MET A 71 7.82 6.55 0.85
CA MET A 71 7.55 7.35 2.04
C MET A 71 8.03 6.69 3.34
N TRP A 72 8.11 5.36 3.42
CA TRP A 72 8.70 4.67 4.58
C TRP A 72 10.15 5.07 4.87
N ASN A 73 10.85 5.59 3.86
CA ASN A 73 12.20 6.14 4.02
C ASN A 73 12.22 7.63 4.41
N VAL A 74 11.06 8.30 4.36
CA VAL A 74 10.94 9.75 4.60
C VAL A 74 10.21 10.05 5.91
N TYR A 75 9.19 9.27 6.25
CA TYR A 75 8.32 9.50 7.39
C TYR A 75 8.43 8.35 8.40
N GLU A 76 8.68 8.71 9.66
CA GLU A 76 8.66 7.79 10.79
C GLU A 76 7.41 8.03 11.63
N THR A 77 6.87 6.96 12.19
CA THR A 77 5.71 6.98 13.09
C THR A 77 6.13 6.75 14.55
N LEU A 78 5.19 6.74 15.50
CA LEU A 78 5.50 6.40 16.90
C LEU A 78 6.16 5.03 17.02
N LEU A 79 5.63 4.05 16.30
CA LEU A 79 6.15 2.70 16.16
C LEU A 79 6.44 2.43 14.70
N THR A 80 7.40 1.60 14.40
CA THR A 80 7.74 1.19 13.04
C THR A 80 8.07 -0.29 12.99
N TYR A 81 8.39 -0.80 11.81
CA TYR A 81 8.84 -2.17 11.62
C TYR A 81 10.35 -2.24 11.45
N ARG A 82 10.93 -3.40 11.76
CA ARG A 82 12.37 -3.62 11.61
C ARG A 82 12.79 -3.65 10.14
N HIS A 83 13.91 -3.03 9.83
CA HIS A 83 14.58 -3.07 8.52
C HIS A 83 15.37 -4.40 8.35
N VAL A 84 14.67 -5.53 8.31
CA VAL A 84 15.25 -6.87 8.16
C VAL A 84 14.35 -7.77 7.32
N ASP A 85 14.94 -8.80 6.73
CA ASP A 85 14.23 -9.77 5.91
C ASP A 85 13.31 -10.69 6.71
N GLY A 86 12.28 -11.19 6.02
CA GLY A 86 11.39 -12.24 6.49
C GLY A 86 10.50 -11.85 7.68
N PRO A 87 9.96 -12.84 8.43
CA PRO A 87 8.96 -12.61 9.48
C PRO A 87 9.43 -11.70 10.63
N ALA A 88 10.74 -11.61 10.86
CA ALA A 88 11.31 -10.68 11.85
C ALA A 88 11.05 -9.20 11.48
N GLY A 89 10.82 -8.90 10.19
CA GLY A 89 10.44 -7.60 9.69
C GLY A 89 9.04 -7.14 10.15
N TYR A 90 8.16 -8.07 10.53
CA TYR A 90 6.84 -7.72 11.10
C TYR A 90 6.87 -7.31 12.58
N LYS A 91 8.02 -7.43 13.23
CA LYS A 91 8.13 -7.05 14.65
C LYS A 91 8.07 -5.54 14.78
N LEU A 92 7.04 -5.04 15.47
CA LEU A 92 6.94 -3.64 15.87
C LEU A 92 8.08 -3.27 16.82
N VAL A 93 8.65 -2.11 16.55
CA VAL A 93 9.73 -1.50 17.33
C VAL A 93 9.47 -0.01 17.53
N PRO A 94 10.09 0.64 18.52
CA PRO A 94 10.01 2.08 18.66
C PRO A 94 10.58 2.80 17.44
N GLY A 95 9.77 3.66 16.81
CA GLY A 95 10.17 4.63 15.80
C GLY A 95 10.57 5.96 16.45
N LEU A 96 9.64 6.91 16.50
CA LEU A 96 9.82 8.18 17.20
C LEU A 96 9.57 8.08 18.71
N ALA A 97 8.85 7.04 19.17
CA ALA A 97 8.70 6.77 20.59
C ALA A 97 10.02 6.28 21.22
N GLN A 98 10.21 6.55 22.49
CA GLN A 98 11.37 6.11 23.28
C GLN A 98 11.36 4.59 23.51
N SER A 99 10.16 4.01 23.68
CA SER A 99 9.89 2.57 23.89
C SER A 99 8.55 2.20 23.30
N LEU A 100 8.20 0.91 23.31
CA LEU A 100 6.81 0.50 23.14
C LEU A 100 5.96 1.13 24.22
N PRO A 101 4.64 1.38 23.98
CA PRO A 101 3.79 2.07 24.94
C PRO A 101 3.48 1.21 26.16
N THR A 102 3.14 1.87 27.26
CA THR A 102 2.40 1.22 28.33
C THR A 102 0.94 1.12 27.92
N VAL A 103 0.39 -0.10 27.99
CA VAL A 103 -1.02 -0.38 27.65
C VAL A 103 -1.78 -0.74 28.92
N SER A 104 -2.97 -0.13 29.13
CA SER A 104 -3.85 -0.48 30.26
C SER A 104 -4.35 -1.93 30.17
N ARG A 105 -4.70 -2.53 31.33
CA ARG A 105 -5.19 -3.92 31.40
C ARG A 105 -6.41 -4.19 30.50
N ASN A 106 -7.27 -3.19 30.32
CA ASN A 106 -8.46 -3.29 29.46
C ASN A 106 -8.16 -3.03 27.98
N GLY A 107 -6.89 -2.81 27.60
CA GLY A 107 -6.48 -2.59 26.20
C GLY A 107 -6.98 -1.27 25.57
N LYS A 108 -7.44 -0.32 26.38
CA LYS A 108 -8.02 0.94 25.88
C LYS A 108 -7.11 2.15 25.95
N VAL A 109 -6.08 2.15 26.80
CA VAL A 109 -5.23 3.33 27.02
C VAL A 109 -3.79 3.01 26.67
N TYR A 110 -3.23 3.80 25.76
CA TYR A 110 -1.86 3.67 25.26
C TYR A 110 -1.08 4.93 25.62
N LYS A 111 0.02 4.79 26.37
CA LYS A 111 0.86 5.92 26.80
C LYS A 111 2.22 5.82 26.15
N PHE A 112 2.60 6.88 25.42
CA PHE A 112 3.88 7.01 24.73
C PHE A 112 4.70 8.16 25.30
N LYS A 113 6.03 8.06 25.15
CA LYS A 113 6.98 9.15 25.36
C LYS A 113 7.87 9.26 24.14
N LEU A 114 8.02 10.47 23.60
CA LEU A 114 8.91 10.72 22.46
C LEU A 114 10.38 10.71 22.86
N ARG A 115 11.25 10.28 21.96
CA ARG A 115 12.71 10.42 22.09
C ARG A 115 13.07 11.92 22.22
N LYS A 116 14.22 12.23 22.86
CA LYS A 116 14.73 13.60 22.96
C LYS A 116 15.36 14.07 21.65
N GLY A 117 15.20 15.34 21.32
CA GLY A 117 15.91 16.01 20.24
C GLY A 117 15.50 15.54 18.84
N LEU A 118 14.26 15.07 18.68
CA LEU A 118 13.68 14.77 17.39
C LEU A 118 13.50 16.04 16.56
N LYS A 119 13.87 15.98 15.28
CA LYS A 119 13.72 17.07 14.33
C LYS A 119 13.14 16.56 13.02
N TYR A 120 12.37 17.40 12.39
CA TYR A 120 11.99 17.26 10.98
C TYR A 120 13.17 17.56 10.05
N SER A 121 13.03 17.19 8.79
CA SER A 121 14.06 17.40 7.76
C SER A 121 14.34 18.87 7.41
N ASN A 122 13.51 19.79 7.85
CA ASN A 122 13.72 21.24 7.80
C ASN A 122 14.40 21.81 9.07
N GLY A 123 14.71 20.96 10.06
CA GLY A 123 15.36 21.37 11.32
C GLY A 123 14.40 21.75 12.44
N SER A 124 13.10 21.92 12.20
CA SER A 124 12.12 22.21 13.24
C SER A 124 11.95 21.04 14.21
N ALA A 125 11.59 21.32 15.46
CA ALA A 125 11.43 20.30 16.49
C ALA A 125 10.12 19.54 16.32
N VAL A 126 10.16 18.22 16.48
CA VAL A 126 8.96 17.36 16.54
C VAL A 126 8.32 17.49 17.91
N LYS A 127 7.03 17.80 17.95
CA LYS A 127 6.23 17.99 19.18
C LYS A 127 5.26 16.81 19.36
N ALA A 128 4.81 16.58 20.58
CA ALA A 128 3.77 15.60 20.87
C ALA A 128 2.44 15.94 20.17
N SER A 129 2.09 17.23 20.10
CA SER A 129 0.90 17.73 19.42
C SER A 129 0.89 17.49 17.90
N ASP A 130 2.06 17.28 17.27
CA ASP A 130 2.14 17.02 15.83
C ASP A 130 1.54 15.68 15.45
N PHE A 131 1.53 14.71 16.37
CA PHE A 131 0.86 13.41 16.18
C PHE A 131 -0.66 13.52 16.25
N GLU A 132 -1.18 14.36 17.13
CA GLU A 132 -2.61 14.69 17.17
C GLU A 132 -3.01 15.40 15.89
N TRP A 133 -2.21 16.38 15.46
CA TRP A 133 -2.46 17.12 14.23
C TRP A 133 -2.46 16.19 13.01
N ALA A 134 -1.55 15.23 12.91
CA ALA A 134 -1.52 14.27 11.81
C ALA A 134 -2.83 13.49 11.69
N ILE A 135 -3.39 13.00 12.80
CA ILE A 135 -4.68 12.29 12.80
C ILE A 135 -5.83 13.24 12.40
N LYS A 136 -5.90 14.44 12.99
CA LYS A 136 -6.90 15.46 12.62
C LYS A 136 -6.80 15.85 11.16
N ARG A 137 -5.58 16.07 10.67
CA ARG A 137 -5.32 16.41 9.26
C ARG A 137 -5.82 15.33 8.31
N GLY A 138 -5.66 14.05 8.66
CA GLY A 138 -6.20 12.94 7.89
C GLY A 138 -7.71 13.05 7.71
N PHE A 139 -8.46 13.36 8.77
CA PHE A 139 -9.91 13.58 8.69
C PHE A 139 -10.28 14.82 7.88
N LEU A 140 -9.58 15.95 8.09
CA LEU A 140 -9.79 17.21 7.37
C LEU A 140 -9.58 17.06 5.86
N ALA A 141 -8.58 16.30 5.48
CA ALA A 141 -8.22 16.04 4.09
C ALA A 141 -8.99 14.88 3.45
N THR A 142 -9.95 14.28 4.18
CA THR A 142 -10.72 13.08 3.74
C THR A 142 -9.81 11.95 3.24
N GLY A 143 -8.69 11.75 3.93
CA GLY A 143 -7.69 10.74 3.56
C GLY A 143 -8.24 9.31 3.67
N GLN A 144 -7.82 8.43 2.76
CA GLN A 144 -8.31 7.04 2.70
C GLN A 144 -8.01 6.22 3.97
N GLY A 145 -7.00 6.63 4.77
CA GLY A 145 -6.60 5.97 6.01
C GLY A 145 -7.39 6.35 7.25
N VAL A 146 -8.34 7.31 7.19
CA VAL A 146 -9.04 7.83 8.38
C VAL A 146 -9.87 6.77 9.11
N GLY A 147 -10.41 5.81 8.38
CA GLY A 147 -11.19 4.69 8.95
C GLY A 147 -10.44 3.86 9.99
N PHE A 148 -9.11 3.83 9.94
CA PHE A 148 -8.28 3.12 10.92
C PHE A 148 -8.27 3.80 12.30
N TYR A 149 -8.61 5.09 12.40
CA TYR A 149 -8.50 5.89 13.62
C TYR A 149 -9.85 6.19 14.27
N THR A 150 -10.96 5.78 13.68
CA THR A 150 -12.33 6.03 14.23
C THR A 150 -12.58 5.35 15.57
N ASP A 151 -11.85 4.29 15.91
CA ASP A 151 -11.92 3.64 17.23
C ASP A 151 -11.26 4.45 18.36
N ILE A 152 -10.53 5.54 18.06
CA ILE A 152 -10.06 6.50 19.07
C ILE A 152 -11.27 7.23 19.66
N ALA A 153 -11.34 7.36 20.97
CA ALA A 153 -12.48 8.00 21.64
C ALA A 153 -12.68 9.45 21.13
N GLY A 154 -13.89 9.77 20.70
CA GLY A 154 -14.22 11.05 20.08
C GLY A 154 -13.91 11.18 18.58
N ALA A 155 -13.09 10.29 17.99
CA ALA A 155 -12.71 10.40 16.58
C ALA A 155 -13.88 10.14 15.62
N GLU A 156 -14.80 9.23 15.94
CA GLU A 156 -15.99 8.98 15.13
C GLU A 156 -16.91 10.21 15.10
N ALA A 157 -17.09 10.90 16.23
CA ALA A 157 -17.84 12.14 16.28
C ALA A 157 -17.16 13.26 15.49
N TYR A 158 -15.83 13.39 15.65
CA TYR A 158 -15.01 14.35 14.92
C TYR A 158 -15.08 14.13 13.39
N SER A 159 -15.09 12.88 12.95
CA SER A 159 -15.10 12.55 11.51
C SER A 159 -16.36 13.02 10.77
N LYS A 160 -17.47 13.25 11.47
CA LYS A 160 -18.73 13.72 10.88
C LYS A 160 -18.71 15.20 10.50
N ASN A 161 -17.93 15.99 11.22
CA ASN A 161 -17.73 17.42 10.92
C ASN A 161 -16.33 17.87 11.39
N PRO A 162 -15.26 17.46 10.68
CA PRO A 162 -13.90 17.77 11.10
C PRO A 162 -13.60 19.27 10.93
N THR A 163 -12.99 19.86 11.96
CA THR A 163 -12.50 21.27 11.94
C THR A 163 -11.09 21.33 12.49
N PRO A 164 -10.23 22.26 12.03
CA PRO A 164 -8.86 22.39 12.55
C PRO A 164 -8.77 22.58 14.05
N GLY A 165 -9.72 23.33 14.65
CA GLY A 165 -9.81 23.59 16.09
C GLY A 165 -10.60 22.53 16.87
N GLY A 166 -11.25 21.58 16.20
CA GLY A 166 -12.02 20.53 16.86
C GLY A 166 -11.15 19.61 17.69
N ASP A 167 -11.77 18.89 18.64
CA ASP A 167 -11.08 18.00 19.57
C ASP A 167 -11.37 16.52 19.30
N ILE A 168 -10.35 15.67 19.46
CA ILE A 168 -10.48 14.22 19.54
C ILE A 168 -10.15 13.83 20.98
N SER A 169 -11.16 13.77 21.84
CA SER A 169 -11.03 13.60 23.30
C SER A 169 -10.15 12.41 23.74
N GLY A 170 -9.98 11.43 22.86
CA GLY A 170 -9.12 10.28 23.07
C GLY A 170 -7.63 10.56 22.92
N ILE A 171 -7.21 11.71 22.36
CA ILE A 171 -5.80 12.05 22.17
C ILE A 171 -5.43 13.16 23.12
N VAL A 172 -4.49 12.89 24.01
CA VAL A 172 -3.98 13.89 24.97
C VAL A 172 -2.48 14.00 24.82
N THR A 173 -2.01 15.19 24.49
CA THR A 173 -0.60 15.46 24.23
C THR A 173 -0.01 16.45 25.24
N ASN A 174 1.28 16.30 25.55
CA ASN A 174 2.04 17.27 26.36
C ASN A 174 3.43 17.47 25.74
N ASN A 175 3.66 18.63 25.17
CA ASN A 175 4.91 18.95 24.47
C ASN A 175 6.10 19.03 25.43
N ALA A 176 5.95 19.64 26.62
CA ALA A 176 7.02 19.77 27.59
C ALA A 176 7.48 18.40 28.14
N LYS A 177 6.55 17.54 28.48
CA LYS A 177 6.81 16.16 28.94
C LYS A 177 7.08 15.20 27.78
N ARG A 178 6.80 15.59 26.53
CA ARG A 178 6.89 14.77 25.30
C ARG A 178 6.06 13.50 25.41
N THR A 179 4.86 13.59 25.97
CA THR A 179 3.98 12.45 26.17
C THR A 179 2.75 12.53 25.29
N ILE A 180 2.30 11.37 24.83
CA ILE A 180 1.07 11.17 24.07
C ILE A 180 0.29 10.07 24.76
N THR A 181 -0.96 10.33 25.08
CA THR A 181 -1.90 9.32 25.58
C THR A 181 -3.02 9.18 24.57
N ILE A 182 -3.26 7.94 24.11
CA ILE A 182 -4.37 7.63 23.21
C ILE A 182 -5.33 6.71 23.94
N ARG A 183 -6.62 7.04 23.90
CA ARG A 183 -7.72 6.25 24.48
C ARG A 183 -8.64 5.76 23.39
N LEU A 184 -8.97 4.49 23.40
CA LEU A 184 -9.92 3.87 22.49
C LEU A 184 -11.32 3.80 23.13
N ALA A 185 -12.35 3.96 22.32
CA ALA A 185 -13.74 3.71 22.70
C ALA A 185 -13.95 2.23 23.04
N THR A 186 -13.39 1.32 22.23
CA THR A 186 -13.40 -0.13 22.45
C THR A 186 -11.98 -0.70 22.36
N PRO A 187 -11.66 -1.81 23.07
CA PRO A 187 -10.35 -2.44 22.93
C PRO A 187 -10.13 -2.96 21.52
N ARG A 188 -8.90 -2.82 21.02
CA ARG A 188 -8.52 -3.26 19.69
C ARG A 188 -7.10 -3.85 19.68
N GLY A 189 -6.97 -5.12 19.30
CA GLY A 189 -5.70 -5.86 19.40
C GLY A 189 -4.65 -5.46 18.38
N ASP A 190 -5.07 -4.91 17.23
CA ASP A 190 -4.21 -4.45 16.13
C ASP A 190 -3.84 -2.95 16.22
N PHE A 191 -4.27 -2.23 17.26
CA PHE A 191 -4.11 -0.78 17.31
C PHE A 191 -2.64 -0.32 17.24
N LEU A 192 -1.70 -1.08 17.79
CA LEU A 192 -0.27 -0.76 17.68
C LEU A 192 0.24 -0.86 16.24
N THR A 193 -0.29 -1.80 15.44
CA THR A 193 0.05 -1.93 14.02
C THR A 193 -0.57 -0.80 13.20
N ILE A 194 -1.76 -0.35 13.57
CA ILE A 194 -2.41 0.84 12.98
C ILE A 194 -1.60 2.11 13.24
N LEU A 195 -1.05 2.28 14.45
CA LEU A 195 -0.17 3.41 14.78
C LEU A 195 1.20 3.36 14.06
N ALA A 196 1.55 2.25 13.44
CA ALA A 196 2.74 2.13 12.60
C ALA A 196 2.44 2.41 11.10
N LEU A 197 1.19 2.60 10.72
CA LEU A 197 0.82 3.05 9.38
C LEU A 197 1.29 4.47 9.13
N LEU A 198 1.75 4.76 7.93
CA LEU A 198 2.29 6.08 7.56
C LEU A 198 1.28 7.22 7.73
N PHE A 199 -0.01 6.94 7.71
CA PHE A 199 -1.07 7.91 8.03
C PHE A 199 -0.92 8.56 9.42
N ALA A 200 -0.32 7.85 10.39
CA ALA A 200 -0.02 8.36 11.73
C ALA A 200 1.35 9.05 11.85
N ALA A 201 2.06 9.25 10.73
CA ALA A 201 3.33 9.97 10.76
C ALA A 201 3.09 11.45 11.15
N PRO A 202 3.83 11.98 12.13
CA PRO A 202 3.67 13.38 12.53
C PRO A 202 4.06 14.31 11.38
N VAL A 203 3.34 15.39 11.29
CA VAL A 203 3.63 16.52 10.41
C VAL A 203 3.65 17.80 11.25
N PRO A 204 4.42 18.85 10.87
CA PRO A 204 4.40 20.11 11.62
C PRO A 204 2.97 20.60 11.86
N GLY A 205 2.66 21.09 13.07
CA GLY A 205 1.30 21.46 13.47
C GLY A 205 0.66 22.60 12.68
N ASN A 206 1.39 23.22 11.75
CA ASN A 206 0.90 24.22 10.79
C ASN A 206 0.80 23.67 9.34
N THR A 207 0.94 22.36 9.14
CA THR A 207 0.81 21.76 7.80
C THR A 207 -0.64 21.90 7.33
N ASP A 208 -0.82 22.49 6.15
CA ASP A 208 -2.13 22.65 5.52
C ASP A 208 -2.84 21.29 5.38
N PRO A 209 -4.14 21.19 5.67
CA PRO A 209 -4.95 19.99 5.38
C PRO A 209 -4.94 19.59 3.91
N ALA A 210 -4.83 20.53 2.97
CA ALA A 210 -4.75 20.20 1.54
C ALA A 210 -3.55 19.30 1.24
N ILE A 211 -3.64 18.55 0.14
CA ILE A 211 -2.60 17.61 -0.31
C ILE A 211 -1.28 18.35 -0.55
N GLN A 212 -0.19 17.88 0.06
CA GLN A 212 1.13 18.50 0.08
C GLN A 212 2.20 17.55 -0.51
N ASN A 213 2.04 17.13 -1.75
CA ASN A 213 2.91 16.13 -2.38
C ASN A 213 4.40 16.48 -2.30
N GLY A 214 5.16 15.68 -1.53
CA GLY A 214 6.62 15.78 -1.42
C GLY A 214 7.15 17.00 -0.66
N SER A 215 6.30 17.94 -0.22
CA SER A 215 6.74 19.17 0.46
C SER A 215 6.72 19.08 1.98
N ILE A 216 6.03 18.11 2.57
CA ILE A 216 5.95 17.95 4.03
C ILE A 216 7.29 17.47 4.58
N PRO A 217 7.89 18.19 5.55
CA PRO A 217 9.12 17.74 6.18
C PRO A 217 8.94 16.39 6.89
N GLY A 218 9.78 15.42 6.53
CA GLY A 218 9.77 14.08 7.13
C GLY A 218 10.72 13.95 8.33
N THR A 219 10.60 12.84 9.02
CA THR A 219 11.41 12.49 10.22
C THR A 219 12.33 11.29 9.99
N GLY A 220 12.25 10.65 8.83
CA GLY A 220 13.04 9.48 8.44
C GLY A 220 14.44 9.80 7.92
N PRO A 221 15.18 8.78 7.44
CA PRO A 221 16.56 8.93 6.95
C PRO A 221 16.68 9.77 5.68
N TYR A 222 15.63 9.94 4.93
CA TYR A 222 15.57 10.76 3.71
C TYR A 222 14.51 11.86 3.81
N LYS A 223 14.57 12.81 2.88
CA LYS A 223 13.54 13.81 2.60
C LYS A 223 13.34 13.91 1.10
N PHE A 224 12.15 14.26 0.65
CA PHE A 224 11.93 14.64 -0.74
C PHE A 224 12.65 15.97 -1.03
N SER A 225 13.26 16.06 -2.19
CA SER A 225 13.96 17.28 -2.67
C SER A 225 13.42 17.79 -3.98
N ASN A 226 12.79 16.92 -4.77
CA ASN A 226 12.13 17.26 -6.01
C ASN A 226 10.95 16.31 -6.23
N TYR A 227 9.86 16.80 -6.81
CA TYR A 227 8.70 16.04 -7.25
C TYR A 227 8.14 16.66 -8.52
N ASP A 228 8.12 15.86 -9.57
CA ASP A 228 7.48 16.14 -10.85
C ASP A 228 6.36 15.11 -11.04
N PRO A 229 5.07 15.50 -10.90
CA PRO A 229 3.95 14.59 -11.10
C PRO A 229 4.03 13.90 -12.45
N ASN A 230 3.80 12.60 -12.51
CA ASN A 230 3.83 11.76 -13.70
C ASN A 230 5.23 11.47 -14.29
N ARG A 231 6.32 12.04 -13.76
CA ARG A 231 7.68 11.82 -14.29
C ARG A 231 8.66 11.24 -13.29
N SER A 232 8.81 11.89 -12.13
CA SER A 232 9.88 11.51 -11.19
C SER A 232 9.74 12.15 -9.81
N PHE A 233 10.46 11.59 -8.85
CA PHE A 233 10.78 12.26 -7.61
C PHE A 233 12.19 11.89 -7.14
N THR A 234 12.75 12.76 -6.29
CA THR A 234 14.09 12.56 -5.73
C THR A 234 14.04 12.62 -4.21
N MET A 235 14.72 11.69 -3.58
CA MET A 235 14.96 11.71 -2.14
C MET A 235 16.44 11.92 -1.86
N VAL A 236 16.77 12.82 -0.93
CA VAL A 236 18.12 13.06 -0.45
C VAL A 236 18.20 12.81 1.06
N ARG A 237 19.40 12.57 1.60
CA ARG A 237 19.58 12.33 3.03
C ARG A 237 19.00 13.46 3.87
N ASN A 238 18.28 13.10 4.93
CA ASN A 238 17.84 14.02 5.95
C ASN A 238 19.02 14.37 6.89
N PRO A 239 19.52 15.63 6.93
CA PRO A 239 20.67 16.00 7.73
C PRO A 239 20.40 15.92 9.25
N TYR A 240 19.15 15.97 9.66
CA TYR A 240 18.75 15.95 11.06
C TYR A 240 18.38 14.55 11.57
N PHE A 241 18.34 13.54 10.68
CA PHE A 241 18.03 12.17 11.07
C PHE A 241 19.13 11.55 11.92
N LYS A 242 18.73 10.94 13.04
CA LYS A 242 19.62 10.17 13.91
C LYS A 242 19.24 8.69 13.82
N PRO A 243 20.12 7.83 13.27
CA PRO A 243 19.83 6.40 13.14
C PRO A 243 19.62 5.76 14.52
N THR A 244 18.88 4.68 14.53
CA THR A 244 18.67 3.84 15.72
C THR A 244 19.16 2.43 15.43
N LYS A 245 19.13 1.55 16.42
CA LYS A 245 19.43 0.12 16.20
C LYS A 245 18.43 -0.58 15.27
N TYR A 246 17.28 0.06 14.98
CA TYR A 246 16.22 -0.49 14.15
C TYR A 246 16.10 0.18 12.78
N ILE A 247 16.48 1.46 12.69
CA ILE A 247 16.29 2.29 11.49
C ILE A 247 17.67 2.78 11.04
N PRO A 248 18.14 2.33 9.86
CA PRO A 248 19.48 2.68 9.35
C PRO A 248 19.53 4.13 8.86
N ARG A 249 20.73 4.69 8.76
CA ARG A 249 20.94 6.02 8.15
C ARG A 249 20.63 6.04 6.64
N GLY A 250 20.69 4.90 6.01
CA GLY A 250 20.63 4.73 4.57
C GLY A 250 22.03 4.68 3.92
N ASN A 251 22.19 3.86 2.87
CA ASN A 251 23.44 3.73 2.12
C ASN A 251 23.51 4.69 0.93
N PRO A 252 22.46 4.84 0.06
CA PRO A 252 22.46 5.86 -0.99
C PRO A 252 22.51 7.29 -0.42
N ASN A 253 23.26 8.19 -1.06
CA ASN A 253 23.18 9.62 -0.73
C ASN A 253 21.94 10.25 -1.33
N THR A 254 21.60 9.83 -2.54
CA THR A 254 20.43 10.26 -3.32
C THR A 254 19.71 9.05 -3.86
N VAL A 255 18.38 9.11 -3.90
CA VAL A 255 17.51 8.14 -4.57
C VAL A 255 16.70 8.90 -5.61
N GLU A 256 16.96 8.64 -6.88
CA GLU A 256 16.21 9.18 -8.01
C GLU A 256 15.21 8.11 -8.47
N VAL A 257 13.94 8.48 -8.56
CA VAL A 257 12.87 7.55 -8.95
C VAL A 257 12.16 8.08 -10.19
N ALA A 258 12.22 7.32 -11.27
CA ALA A 258 11.46 7.58 -12.48
C ALA A 258 10.10 6.86 -12.43
N LEU A 259 9.03 7.55 -12.86
CA LEU A 259 7.69 6.99 -13.02
C LEU A 259 7.54 6.52 -14.47
N VAL A 260 7.44 5.20 -14.69
CA VAL A 260 7.35 4.59 -16.01
C VAL A 260 6.24 3.55 -15.99
N GLY A 261 5.08 3.91 -16.52
CA GLY A 261 3.88 3.06 -16.50
C GLY A 261 3.98 1.82 -17.40
N ASP A 262 4.83 1.87 -18.43
CA ASP A 262 5.08 0.74 -19.30
C ASP A 262 6.10 -0.24 -18.68
N ALA A 263 5.69 -1.47 -18.48
CA ALA A 263 6.47 -2.49 -17.78
C ALA A 263 7.70 -2.96 -18.59
N ASP A 264 7.60 -2.98 -19.92
CA ASP A 264 8.73 -3.33 -20.79
C ASP A 264 9.79 -2.24 -20.77
N ALA A 265 9.38 -0.98 -20.93
CA ALA A 265 10.28 0.18 -20.83
C ALA A 265 10.97 0.23 -19.46
N ALA A 266 10.24 -0.02 -18.36
CA ALA A 266 10.82 -0.08 -17.02
C ALA A 266 11.89 -1.19 -16.89
N THR A 267 11.64 -2.37 -17.49
CA THR A 267 12.58 -3.50 -17.51
C THR A 267 13.82 -3.15 -18.33
N GLN A 268 13.64 -2.56 -19.52
CA GLN A 268 14.74 -2.16 -20.40
C GLN A 268 15.65 -1.09 -19.76
N ARG A 269 15.11 -0.16 -18.99
CA ARG A 269 15.93 0.83 -18.25
C ARG A 269 16.96 0.18 -17.34
N VAL A 270 16.62 -0.93 -16.67
CA VAL A 270 17.57 -1.67 -15.82
C VAL A 270 18.57 -2.45 -16.68
N ILE A 271 18.12 -3.11 -17.75
CA ILE A 271 18.97 -3.84 -18.68
C ILE A 271 20.03 -2.93 -19.30
N ASN A 272 19.65 -1.71 -19.69
CA ASN A 272 20.51 -0.71 -20.32
C ASN A 272 21.35 0.11 -19.31
N GLY A 273 21.26 -0.18 -17.99
CA GLY A 273 22.02 0.53 -16.96
C GLY A 273 21.53 1.95 -16.67
N GLN A 274 20.38 2.36 -17.19
CA GLN A 274 19.74 3.65 -16.89
C GLN A 274 19.12 3.68 -15.50
N SER A 275 18.72 2.50 -14.98
CA SER A 275 18.22 2.32 -13.62
C SER A 275 18.95 1.17 -12.94
N ASP A 276 19.09 1.27 -11.63
CA ASP A 276 19.72 0.26 -10.78
C ASP A 276 18.71 -0.77 -10.25
N TYR A 277 17.43 -0.39 -10.16
CA TYR A 277 16.36 -1.18 -9.60
C TYR A 277 15.00 -0.84 -10.22
N SER A 278 14.18 -1.87 -10.47
CA SER A 278 12.78 -1.73 -10.90
C SER A 278 11.84 -2.41 -9.90
N ASN A 279 10.86 -1.65 -9.40
CA ASN A 279 9.68 -2.13 -8.67
C ASN A 279 8.46 -2.26 -9.61
N ALA A 280 8.59 -1.92 -10.89
CA ALA A 280 7.54 -2.17 -11.86
C ALA A 280 7.42 -3.67 -12.15
N ALA A 281 6.23 -4.10 -12.53
CA ALA A 281 6.01 -5.48 -12.96
C ALA A 281 6.94 -5.81 -14.13
N ILE A 282 7.49 -7.03 -14.15
CA ILE A 282 8.25 -7.53 -15.31
C ILE A 282 7.28 -8.31 -16.18
N PRO A 283 7.19 -8.04 -17.49
CA PRO A 283 6.41 -8.86 -18.41
C PRO A 283 6.88 -10.32 -18.38
N PRO A 284 5.97 -11.31 -18.41
CA PRO A 284 6.34 -12.73 -18.32
C PRO A 284 7.37 -13.18 -19.37
N ASP A 285 7.29 -12.66 -20.59
CA ASP A 285 8.21 -12.91 -21.70
C ASP A 285 9.61 -12.30 -21.49
N ARG A 286 9.74 -11.27 -20.64
CA ARG A 286 11.01 -10.62 -20.29
C ARG A 286 11.73 -11.25 -19.09
N ILE A 287 11.13 -12.20 -18.39
CA ILE A 287 11.72 -12.81 -17.18
C ILE A 287 13.04 -13.53 -17.49
N ALA A 288 13.15 -14.19 -18.67
CA ALA A 288 14.38 -14.85 -19.07
C ALA A 288 15.51 -13.85 -19.33
N ASP A 289 15.23 -12.76 -20.04
CA ASP A 289 16.19 -11.67 -20.30
C ASP A 289 16.64 -11.01 -19.01
N ALA A 290 15.71 -10.71 -18.10
CA ALA A 290 16.01 -10.11 -16.80
C ALA A 290 16.96 -11.00 -15.97
N LYS A 291 16.76 -12.33 -15.98
CA LYS A 291 17.66 -13.28 -15.30
C LYS A 291 19.07 -13.26 -15.90
N GLY A 292 19.20 -13.15 -17.21
CA GLY A 292 20.50 -13.13 -17.90
C GLY A 292 21.25 -11.80 -17.73
N LYS A 293 20.53 -10.68 -17.69
CA LYS A 293 21.09 -9.32 -17.71
C LYS A 293 21.25 -8.68 -16.33
N GLY A 294 20.58 -9.19 -15.29
CA GLY A 294 20.64 -8.61 -13.95
C GLY A 294 20.42 -9.63 -12.83
N LYS A 295 19.88 -9.17 -11.72
CA LYS A 295 19.48 -9.99 -10.56
C LYS A 295 17.97 -9.94 -10.42
N LEU A 296 17.33 -11.09 -10.51
CA LEU A 296 15.91 -11.25 -10.31
C LEU A 296 15.62 -11.83 -8.92
N LEU A 297 14.95 -11.06 -8.07
CA LEU A 297 14.45 -11.52 -6.78
C LEU A 297 12.95 -11.81 -6.89
N LEU A 298 12.52 -12.98 -6.45
CA LEU A 298 11.10 -13.34 -6.37
C LEU A 298 10.57 -13.03 -4.96
N ARG A 299 9.98 -11.85 -4.80
CA ARG A 299 9.50 -11.35 -3.51
C ARG A 299 8.11 -11.94 -3.17
N LYS A 300 8.02 -12.58 -2.01
CA LYS A 300 6.76 -13.03 -1.41
C LYS A 300 6.22 -11.90 -0.54
N THR A 301 4.94 -11.58 -0.67
CA THR A 301 4.25 -10.60 0.18
C THR A 301 2.95 -11.20 0.69
N ALA A 302 2.37 -10.60 1.70
CA ALA A 302 1.02 -10.95 2.13
C ALA A 302 0.01 -10.35 1.16
N ASN A 303 -0.50 -11.17 0.28
CA ASN A 303 -1.51 -10.80 -0.70
C ASN A 303 -2.41 -11.99 -1.02
N THR A 304 -3.66 -11.71 -1.41
CA THR A 304 -4.57 -12.71 -1.96
C THR A 304 -5.36 -12.11 -3.10
N TYR A 305 -5.35 -12.79 -4.24
CA TYR A 305 -6.15 -12.49 -5.41
C TYR A 305 -7.36 -13.40 -5.44
N TYR A 306 -8.54 -12.84 -5.67
CA TYR A 306 -9.80 -13.56 -5.56
C TYR A 306 -10.87 -13.00 -6.50
N PHE A 307 -11.86 -13.82 -6.78
CA PHE A 307 -13.13 -13.35 -7.29
C PHE A 307 -14.10 -13.28 -6.12
N TRP A 308 -14.72 -12.13 -5.93
CA TRP A 308 -15.79 -11.93 -4.95
C TRP A 308 -17.14 -12.27 -5.57
N MET A 309 -18.08 -12.74 -4.75
CA MET A 309 -19.43 -13.09 -5.15
C MET A 309 -20.41 -12.44 -4.19
N ASN A 310 -21.20 -11.48 -4.68
CA ASN A 310 -22.15 -10.74 -3.86
C ASN A 310 -23.27 -11.65 -3.36
N VAL A 311 -23.26 -11.95 -2.06
CA VAL A 311 -24.22 -12.87 -1.46
C VAL A 311 -25.65 -12.32 -1.40
N ARG A 312 -25.88 -11.05 -1.75
CA ARG A 312 -27.18 -10.41 -1.83
C ARG A 312 -27.80 -10.51 -3.22
N GLU A 313 -26.96 -10.64 -4.26
CA GLU A 313 -27.37 -10.60 -5.67
C GLU A 313 -27.55 -12.02 -6.27
N ALA A 314 -28.62 -12.21 -7.04
CA ALA A 314 -28.79 -13.43 -7.80
C ALA A 314 -27.76 -13.50 -8.95
N PRO A 315 -27.25 -14.71 -9.29
CA PRO A 315 -27.53 -16.01 -8.68
C PRO A 315 -26.64 -16.33 -7.46
N PHE A 316 -25.72 -15.42 -7.06
CA PHE A 316 -24.74 -15.63 -5.99
C PHE A 316 -25.33 -15.58 -4.57
N ASN A 317 -26.58 -15.18 -4.39
CA ASN A 317 -27.33 -15.37 -3.14
C ASN A 317 -27.49 -16.84 -2.77
N LYS A 318 -27.41 -17.77 -3.75
CA LYS A 318 -27.49 -19.22 -3.56
C LYS A 318 -26.10 -19.80 -3.23
N LEU A 319 -25.95 -20.47 -2.08
CA LEU A 319 -24.67 -21.06 -1.66
C LEU A 319 -24.11 -22.06 -2.67
N LYS A 320 -24.98 -22.91 -3.26
CA LYS A 320 -24.55 -23.90 -4.26
C LYS A 320 -23.89 -23.27 -5.49
N VAL A 321 -24.36 -22.09 -5.93
CA VAL A 321 -23.73 -21.35 -7.03
C VAL A 321 -22.32 -20.89 -6.65
N ARG A 322 -22.13 -20.34 -5.46
CA ARG A 322 -20.81 -19.91 -5.01
C ARG A 322 -19.83 -21.06 -4.82
N GLN A 323 -20.32 -22.20 -4.36
CA GLN A 323 -19.53 -23.43 -4.27
C GLN A 323 -19.18 -23.97 -5.66
N ALA A 324 -20.12 -23.93 -6.62
CA ALA A 324 -19.90 -24.33 -8.01
C ALA A 324 -18.74 -23.52 -8.63
N VAL A 325 -18.73 -22.21 -8.44
CA VAL A 325 -17.65 -21.34 -8.90
C VAL A 325 -16.29 -21.79 -8.33
N ASN A 326 -16.23 -22.07 -7.03
CA ASN A 326 -14.99 -22.51 -6.38
C ASN A 326 -14.49 -23.88 -6.90
N TYR A 327 -15.40 -24.81 -7.27
CA TYR A 327 -15.04 -26.07 -7.92
C TYR A 327 -14.62 -25.89 -9.39
N ALA A 328 -15.16 -24.90 -10.09
CA ALA A 328 -14.90 -24.69 -11.52
C ALA A 328 -13.51 -24.11 -11.82
N ILE A 329 -12.95 -23.33 -10.91
CA ILE A 329 -11.69 -22.61 -11.16
C ILE A 329 -10.48 -23.54 -11.06
N ASP A 330 -9.75 -23.73 -12.17
CA ASP A 330 -8.38 -24.24 -12.14
C ASP A 330 -7.42 -23.14 -11.74
N ARG A 331 -7.07 -23.12 -10.47
CA ARG A 331 -6.22 -22.08 -9.87
C ARG A 331 -4.79 -22.09 -10.41
N LYS A 332 -4.29 -23.28 -10.81
CA LYS A 332 -2.94 -23.42 -11.39
C LYS A 332 -2.92 -22.90 -12.82
N ALA A 333 -3.90 -23.27 -13.64
CA ALA A 333 -4.02 -22.77 -15.00
C ALA A 333 -4.20 -21.24 -15.01
N LEU A 334 -5.08 -20.70 -14.16
CA LEU A 334 -5.33 -19.27 -14.06
C LEU A 334 -4.06 -18.48 -13.72
N GLN A 335 -3.30 -18.90 -12.70
CA GLN A 335 -2.08 -18.17 -12.36
C GLN A 335 -0.97 -18.30 -13.42
N THR A 336 -0.92 -19.42 -14.15
CA THR A 336 0.00 -19.58 -15.29
C THR A 336 -0.38 -18.61 -16.41
N LEU A 337 -1.67 -18.50 -16.71
CA LEU A 337 -2.20 -17.59 -17.72
C LEU A 337 -1.90 -16.12 -17.38
N VAL A 338 -2.11 -15.72 -16.12
CA VAL A 338 -2.02 -14.31 -15.72
C VAL A 338 -0.58 -13.88 -15.44
N TRP A 339 0.25 -14.76 -14.84
CA TRP A 339 1.60 -14.38 -14.36
C TRP A 339 2.71 -15.38 -14.71
N GLY A 340 2.54 -16.24 -15.72
CA GLY A 340 3.57 -17.22 -16.07
C GLY A 340 3.90 -18.19 -14.92
N GLY A 341 2.96 -18.44 -14.01
CA GLY A 341 3.15 -19.33 -12.87
C GLY A 341 3.79 -18.67 -11.63
N LEU A 342 4.01 -17.36 -11.64
CA LEU A 342 4.57 -16.62 -10.49
C LEU A 342 3.51 -16.40 -9.40
N GLY A 343 3.26 -17.44 -8.61
CA GLY A 343 2.29 -17.39 -7.51
C GLY A 343 2.14 -18.75 -6.82
N ARG A 344 1.25 -18.81 -5.86
CA ARG A 344 0.83 -20.02 -5.18
C ARG A 344 -0.69 -20.14 -5.25
N PRO A 345 -1.24 -21.23 -5.82
CA PRO A 345 -2.67 -21.46 -5.78
C PRO A 345 -3.17 -21.51 -4.34
N THR A 346 -4.28 -20.81 -4.07
CA THR A 346 -4.85 -20.74 -2.72
C THR A 346 -6.38 -20.85 -2.72
N GLN A 347 -6.93 -21.33 -1.62
CA GLN A 347 -8.35 -21.28 -1.27
C GLN A 347 -8.57 -20.46 0.02
N ASN A 348 -7.49 -19.88 0.53
CA ASN A 348 -7.48 -19.13 1.77
C ASN A 348 -7.72 -17.64 1.51
N VAL A 349 -8.31 -16.96 2.49
CA VAL A 349 -8.33 -15.51 2.60
C VAL A 349 -6.93 -15.04 3.02
N LEU A 350 -6.41 -15.59 4.12
CA LEU A 350 -5.08 -15.25 4.63
C LEU A 350 -3.97 -15.86 3.76
N PRO A 351 -2.90 -15.10 3.48
CA PRO A 351 -1.71 -15.64 2.82
C PRO A 351 -0.84 -16.46 3.78
N PRO A 352 0.04 -17.33 3.25
CA PRO A 352 0.89 -18.22 4.06
C PRO A 352 1.90 -17.53 5.00
N THR A 353 2.06 -16.21 4.91
CA THR A 353 2.95 -15.41 5.77
C THR A 353 2.39 -15.23 7.19
N TYR A 354 1.10 -15.50 7.39
CA TYR A 354 0.43 -15.30 8.69
C TYR A 354 0.58 -16.52 9.60
N PRO A 355 0.85 -16.34 10.91
CA PRO A 355 0.83 -17.42 11.90
C PRO A 355 -0.55 -18.08 12.04
N SER A 356 -1.62 -17.35 11.68
CA SER A 356 -3.00 -17.85 11.66
C SER A 356 -3.33 -18.70 10.45
N TYR A 357 -2.51 -18.72 9.41
CA TYR A 357 -2.74 -19.45 8.18
C TYR A 357 -2.81 -20.97 8.44
N ARG A 358 -3.85 -21.61 7.93
CA ARG A 358 -3.96 -23.08 7.83
C ARG A 358 -4.48 -23.39 6.44
N LYS A 359 -3.71 -24.11 5.63
CA LYS A 359 -4.06 -24.44 4.25
C LYS A 359 -5.45 -25.08 4.18
N LEU A 360 -6.35 -24.46 3.44
CA LEU A 360 -7.67 -24.99 3.12
C LEU A 360 -7.63 -25.80 1.82
N ALA A 361 -8.41 -26.89 1.79
CA ALA A 361 -8.60 -27.77 0.63
C ALA A 361 -10.10 -28.13 0.51
N LEU A 362 -10.95 -27.11 0.44
CA LEU A 362 -12.41 -27.27 0.43
C LEU A 362 -12.96 -27.62 -0.96
N TYR A 363 -12.31 -27.08 -2.01
CA TYR A 363 -12.83 -27.11 -3.38
C TYR A 363 -11.74 -27.57 -4.35
N GLY A 364 -11.67 -28.89 -4.62
CA GLY A 364 -10.84 -29.44 -5.71
C GLY A 364 -11.43 -29.05 -7.07
N HIS A 365 -10.59 -28.77 -8.07
CA HIS A 365 -11.06 -28.45 -9.43
C HIS A 365 -11.91 -29.61 -9.99
N ASN A 366 -13.18 -29.32 -10.28
CA ASN A 366 -14.16 -30.32 -10.79
C ASN A 366 -15.32 -29.61 -11.49
N VAL A 367 -15.20 -29.44 -12.80
CA VAL A 367 -16.21 -28.78 -13.65
C VAL A 367 -17.54 -29.54 -13.67
N THR A 368 -17.49 -30.87 -13.67
CA THR A 368 -18.71 -31.71 -13.65
C THR A 368 -19.53 -31.47 -12.38
N LYS A 369 -18.89 -31.49 -11.22
CA LYS A 369 -19.53 -31.16 -9.95
C LYS A 369 -20.06 -29.72 -9.93
N ALA A 370 -19.32 -28.77 -10.52
CA ALA A 370 -19.77 -27.40 -10.63
C ALA A 370 -21.07 -27.28 -11.44
N LYS A 371 -21.16 -27.92 -12.61
CA LYS A 371 -22.37 -27.97 -13.42
C LYS A 371 -23.55 -28.58 -12.65
N GLN A 372 -23.33 -29.69 -11.94
CA GLN A 372 -24.35 -30.31 -11.10
C GLN A 372 -24.89 -29.35 -10.04
N LEU A 373 -24.01 -28.57 -9.39
CA LEU A 373 -24.41 -27.60 -8.36
C LEU A 373 -25.20 -26.42 -8.96
N ILE A 374 -24.85 -25.95 -10.16
CA ILE A 374 -25.62 -24.91 -10.88
C ILE A 374 -27.03 -25.42 -11.20
N ASN A 375 -27.16 -26.64 -11.73
CA ASN A 375 -28.45 -27.24 -12.03
C ASN A 375 -29.30 -27.43 -10.76
N GLN A 376 -28.71 -28.00 -9.68
CA GLN A 376 -29.36 -28.15 -8.38
C GLN A 376 -29.79 -26.83 -7.74
N ALA A 377 -29.09 -25.72 -8.07
CA ALA A 377 -29.45 -24.39 -7.63
C ALA A 377 -30.56 -23.77 -8.49
N GLY A 378 -30.96 -24.37 -9.61
CA GLY A 378 -31.86 -23.76 -10.59
C GLY A 378 -31.27 -22.41 -11.08
N ALA A 379 -29.97 -22.42 -11.44
CA ALA A 379 -29.29 -21.21 -11.88
C ALA A 379 -28.77 -21.30 -13.32
N SER A 380 -29.08 -22.36 -14.05
CA SER A 380 -28.69 -22.52 -15.46
C SER A 380 -29.23 -21.37 -16.29
N GLY A 381 -28.38 -20.77 -17.14
CA GLY A 381 -28.72 -19.64 -17.98
C GLY A 381 -28.85 -18.30 -17.24
N ALA A 382 -28.64 -18.25 -15.92
CA ALA A 382 -28.74 -17.00 -15.18
C ALA A 382 -27.73 -15.98 -15.68
N LYS A 383 -28.18 -14.77 -15.96
CA LYS A 383 -27.35 -13.65 -16.43
C LYS A 383 -26.43 -13.15 -15.31
N VAL A 384 -25.15 -12.99 -15.63
CA VAL A 384 -24.09 -12.55 -14.69
C VAL A 384 -23.21 -11.50 -15.35
N THR A 385 -23.03 -10.38 -14.68
CA THR A 385 -22.00 -9.39 -15.04
C THR A 385 -20.76 -9.61 -14.18
N VAL A 386 -19.64 -9.92 -14.83
CA VAL A 386 -18.33 -10.02 -14.21
C VAL A 386 -17.63 -8.67 -14.27
N TRP A 387 -17.32 -8.09 -13.14
CA TRP A 387 -16.70 -6.77 -13.03
C TRP A 387 -15.19 -6.89 -12.89
N THR A 388 -14.45 -6.11 -13.70
CA THR A 388 -12.98 -6.02 -13.60
C THR A 388 -12.51 -4.61 -13.91
N ARG A 389 -11.29 -4.29 -13.50
CA ARG A 389 -10.64 -3.01 -13.80
C ARG A 389 -9.75 -3.11 -15.02
N ASN A 390 -9.57 -1.98 -15.73
CA ASN A 390 -8.70 -1.89 -16.91
C ASN A 390 -7.21 -1.91 -16.51
N VAL A 391 -6.72 -3.10 -16.16
CA VAL A 391 -5.31 -3.43 -15.92
C VAL A 391 -5.11 -4.84 -16.45
N SER A 392 -4.03 -5.09 -17.18
CA SER A 392 -3.79 -6.33 -17.93
C SER A 392 -4.06 -7.61 -17.14
N ASP A 393 -3.49 -7.75 -15.94
CA ASP A 393 -3.67 -8.94 -15.10
C ASP A 393 -5.13 -9.15 -14.64
N ALA A 394 -5.84 -8.06 -14.37
CA ALA A 394 -7.23 -8.10 -13.96
C ALA A 394 -8.17 -8.43 -15.13
N VAL A 395 -7.90 -7.86 -16.31
CA VAL A 395 -8.68 -8.16 -17.54
C VAL A 395 -8.50 -9.62 -17.93
N THR A 396 -7.27 -10.12 -17.99
CA THR A 396 -6.99 -11.54 -18.32
C THR A 396 -7.66 -12.49 -17.32
N ALA A 397 -7.60 -12.20 -16.02
CA ALA A 397 -8.27 -12.99 -15.00
C ALA A 397 -9.81 -12.91 -15.13
N GLY A 398 -10.35 -11.72 -15.45
CA GLY A 398 -11.78 -11.52 -15.68
C GLY A 398 -12.32 -12.29 -16.88
N GLN A 399 -11.58 -12.30 -17.99
CA GLN A 399 -11.90 -13.08 -19.19
C GLN A 399 -11.94 -14.59 -18.90
N TYR A 400 -10.89 -15.10 -18.22
CA TYR A 400 -10.88 -16.50 -17.77
C TYR A 400 -12.09 -16.79 -16.88
N TYR A 401 -12.39 -15.95 -15.92
CA TYR A 401 -13.49 -16.14 -14.98
C TYR A 401 -14.84 -16.15 -15.70
N THR A 402 -15.06 -15.22 -16.63
CA THR A 402 -16.27 -15.19 -17.47
C THR A 402 -16.44 -16.48 -18.28
N SER A 403 -15.35 -16.96 -18.90
CA SER A 403 -15.36 -18.23 -19.63
C SER A 403 -15.74 -19.42 -18.75
N ILE A 404 -15.20 -19.50 -17.52
CA ILE A 404 -15.51 -20.58 -16.55
C ILE A 404 -16.98 -20.51 -16.09
N LEU A 405 -17.53 -19.32 -15.87
CA LEU A 405 -18.94 -19.17 -15.51
C LEU A 405 -19.85 -19.66 -16.63
N ASN A 406 -19.54 -19.33 -17.89
CA ASN A 406 -20.26 -19.84 -19.05
C ASN A 406 -20.12 -21.36 -19.19
N GLN A 407 -18.92 -21.91 -18.98
CA GLN A 407 -18.65 -23.34 -19.03
C GLN A 407 -19.51 -24.15 -18.05
N ILE A 408 -19.81 -23.58 -16.87
CA ILE A 408 -20.64 -24.27 -15.86
C ILE A 408 -22.14 -24.03 -16.01
N GLY A 409 -22.56 -23.29 -17.06
CA GLY A 409 -23.97 -23.13 -17.43
C GLY A 409 -24.61 -21.80 -16.99
N LEU A 410 -23.85 -20.81 -16.57
CA LEU A 410 -24.33 -19.45 -16.40
C LEU A 410 -24.27 -18.69 -17.75
N ASN A 411 -24.86 -17.50 -17.83
CA ASN A 411 -24.75 -16.60 -18.98
C ASN A 411 -24.00 -15.34 -18.53
N ALA A 412 -22.67 -15.41 -18.57
CA ALA A 412 -21.77 -14.38 -18.03
C ALA A 412 -21.19 -13.48 -19.13
N SER A 413 -21.13 -12.19 -18.86
CA SER A 413 -20.46 -11.17 -19.67
C SER A 413 -19.46 -10.37 -18.83
N LEU A 414 -18.38 -9.87 -19.47
CA LEU A 414 -17.32 -9.09 -18.80
C LEU A 414 -17.63 -7.60 -18.92
N ASN A 415 -17.54 -6.87 -17.81
CA ASN A 415 -17.59 -5.41 -17.75
C ASN A 415 -16.25 -4.87 -17.21
N VAL A 416 -15.54 -4.10 -18.02
CA VAL A 416 -14.22 -3.53 -17.72
C VAL A 416 -14.38 -2.05 -17.38
N LEU A 417 -14.06 -1.67 -16.15
CA LEU A 417 -14.12 -0.28 -15.68
C LEU A 417 -12.73 0.37 -15.66
N PRO A 418 -12.66 1.72 -15.76
CA PRO A 418 -11.44 2.46 -15.51
C PRO A 418 -10.86 2.11 -14.13
N ARG A 419 -9.51 2.01 -14.04
CA ARG A 419 -8.81 1.67 -12.79
C ARG A 419 -9.20 2.58 -11.62
N ALA A 420 -9.38 3.88 -11.89
CA ALA A 420 -9.64 4.89 -10.87
C ALA A 420 -11.02 4.76 -10.20
N THR A 421 -12.04 4.30 -10.93
CA THR A 421 -13.43 4.25 -10.46
C THR A 421 -13.89 2.84 -10.08
N TYR A 422 -13.08 1.82 -10.35
CA TYR A 422 -13.48 0.43 -10.18
C TYR A 422 -13.97 0.11 -8.77
N TYR A 423 -13.16 0.37 -7.76
CA TYR A 423 -13.49 -0.02 -6.38
C TYR A 423 -14.63 0.79 -5.78
N THR A 424 -14.72 2.08 -6.07
CA THR A 424 -15.85 2.92 -5.64
C THR A 424 -17.16 2.48 -6.29
N THR A 425 -17.12 2.05 -7.56
CA THR A 425 -18.30 1.53 -8.26
C THR A 425 -18.76 0.21 -7.66
N ILE A 426 -17.90 -0.80 -7.53
CA ILE A 426 -18.30 -2.13 -7.00
C ILE A 426 -18.58 -2.12 -5.50
N GLY A 427 -18.08 -1.13 -4.77
CA GLY A 427 -18.33 -0.90 -3.34
C GLY A 427 -19.57 -0.07 -3.05
N ASN A 428 -20.33 0.34 -4.08
CA ASN A 428 -21.57 1.07 -3.94
C ASN A 428 -22.76 0.11 -4.02
N VAL A 429 -23.65 0.13 -3.02
CA VAL A 429 -24.82 -0.75 -2.95
C VAL A 429 -25.73 -0.62 -4.18
N ASN A 430 -25.90 0.60 -4.70
CA ASN A 430 -26.76 0.87 -5.85
C ASN A 430 -26.22 0.34 -7.19
N THR A 431 -24.97 -0.13 -7.23
CA THR A 431 -24.41 -0.75 -8.43
C THR A 431 -24.95 -2.16 -8.64
N HIS A 432 -25.44 -2.82 -7.59
CA HIS A 432 -25.90 -4.21 -7.65
C HIS A 432 -24.90 -5.14 -8.31
N ALA A 433 -23.60 -4.88 -8.11
CA ALA A 433 -22.53 -5.65 -8.72
C ALA A 433 -22.57 -7.09 -8.21
N GLN A 434 -22.64 -8.06 -9.16
CA GLN A 434 -22.87 -9.48 -8.82
C GLN A 434 -21.59 -10.22 -8.44
N THR A 435 -20.52 -10.07 -9.21
CA THR A 435 -19.23 -10.74 -9.01
C THR A 435 -18.12 -10.05 -9.78
N GLY A 436 -16.89 -10.26 -9.38
CA GLY A 436 -15.76 -9.66 -10.10
C GLY A 436 -14.40 -9.96 -9.50
N TRP A 437 -13.39 -9.40 -10.10
CA TRP A 437 -12.00 -9.50 -9.69
C TRP A 437 -11.69 -8.60 -8.50
N ALA A 438 -10.90 -9.08 -7.55
CA ALA A 438 -10.27 -8.24 -6.56
C ALA A 438 -8.95 -8.82 -6.06
N ARG A 439 -8.20 -7.98 -5.38
CA ARG A 439 -7.02 -8.38 -4.62
C ARG A 439 -6.97 -7.62 -3.31
N TRP A 440 -6.31 -8.19 -2.33
CA TRP A 440 -5.88 -7.48 -1.14
C TRP A 440 -4.38 -7.68 -0.94
N LEU A 441 -3.68 -6.60 -0.67
CA LEU A 441 -2.33 -6.57 -0.14
C LEU A 441 -2.46 -6.08 1.29
N GLU A 442 -1.78 -6.72 2.22
CA GLU A 442 -1.88 -6.31 3.63
C GLU A 442 -1.46 -4.85 3.83
N ASP A 443 -2.23 -4.14 4.63
CA ASP A 443 -1.88 -2.80 5.11
C ASP A 443 -1.02 -2.90 6.38
N TYR A 444 -1.31 -3.90 7.22
CA TYR A 444 -0.54 -4.21 8.43
C TYR A 444 -0.68 -5.70 8.81
N PRO A 445 0.34 -6.30 9.47
CA PRO A 445 0.40 -7.74 9.68
C PRO A 445 -0.51 -8.23 10.82
N HIS A 446 -1.82 -8.17 10.62
CA HIS A 446 -2.82 -8.69 11.57
C HIS A 446 -4.02 -9.28 10.82
N PRO A 447 -4.65 -10.39 11.28
CA PRO A 447 -5.82 -10.97 10.63
C PRO A 447 -7.03 -10.02 10.50
N LEU A 448 -7.12 -9.01 11.35
CA LEU A 448 -8.18 -7.99 11.26
C LEU A 448 -8.10 -7.16 9.98
N ASP A 449 -6.91 -6.96 9.43
CA ASP A 449 -6.72 -6.31 8.13
C ASP A 449 -7.46 -7.02 6.99
N TRP A 450 -7.74 -8.29 7.16
CA TRP A 450 -8.45 -9.15 6.21
C TRP A 450 -9.91 -9.35 6.60
N PHE A 451 -10.15 -9.82 7.83
CA PHE A 451 -11.50 -10.25 8.23
C PHE A 451 -12.38 -9.10 8.68
N ASP A 452 -11.84 -8.10 9.40
CA ASP A 452 -12.65 -6.95 9.84
C ASP A 452 -12.95 -6.01 8.66
N VAL A 453 -11.97 -5.79 7.78
CA VAL A 453 -12.12 -4.87 6.64
C VAL A 453 -12.97 -5.48 5.52
N LEU A 454 -12.76 -6.77 5.20
CA LEU A 454 -13.24 -7.36 3.94
C LEU A 454 -14.41 -8.33 4.11
N LEU A 455 -14.64 -8.87 5.31
CA LEU A 455 -15.57 -9.99 5.54
C LEU A 455 -16.37 -9.90 6.84
N ASN A 456 -16.31 -8.77 7.55
CA ASN A 456 -17.14 -8.48 8.72
C ASN A 456 -18.42 -7.76 8.27
N GLY A 457 -19.58 -8.41 8.46
CA GLY A 457 -20.87 -7.83 8.10
C GLY A 457 -21.26 -6.58 8.88
N ASN A 458 -20.63 -6.31 10.03
CA ASN A 458 -20.84 -5.11 10.83
C ASN A 458 -20.08 -3.88 10.29
N ARG A 459 -19.19 -4.08 9.31
CA ARG A 459 -18.39 -3.00 8.69
C ARG A 459 -18.94 -2.58 7.32
N ILE A 460 -20.01 -3.22 6.84
CA ILE A 460 -20.63 -2.90 5.56
C ILE A 460 -21.20 -1.47 5.59
N THR A 461 -20.83 -0.69 4.60
CA THR A 461 -21.34 0.66 4.31
C THR A 461 -22.01 0.68 2.95
N ASP A 462 -22.94 1.60 2.70
CA ASP A 462 -23.65 1.69 1.42
C ASP A 462 -22.74 2.20 0.29
N GLN A 463 -21.69 2.95 0.63
CA GLN A 463 -20.67 3.46 -0.29
C GLN A 463 -19.28 3.12 0.22
N ASP A 464 -18.31 3.06 -0.68
CA ASP A 464 -16.90 2.75 -0.39
C ASP A 464 -16.72 1.47 0.45
N ASN A 465 -17.62 0.50 0.26
CA ASN A 465 -17.62 -0.76 0.97
C ASN A 465 -16.51 -1.67 0.43
N ASN A 466 -15.57 -2.09 1.30
CA ASN A 466 -14.50 -3.03 0.93
C ASN A 466 -14.94 -4.50 1.00
N ASN A 467 -16.05 -4.80 1.65
CA ASN A 467 -16.66 -6.13 1.62
C ASN A 467 -17.48 -6.32 0.34
N PHE A 468 -16.81 -6.41 -0.81
CA PHE A 468 -17.46 -6.51 -2.14
C PHE A 468 -18.39 -7.73 -2.28
N ALA A 469 -18.19 -8.76 -1.46
CA ALA A 469 -19.10 -9.89 -1.38
C ALA A 469 -20.39 -9.57 -0.60
N TRP A 470 -20.47 -8.43 0.06
CA TRP A 470 -21.58 -8.04 0.96
C TRP A 470 -21.87 -9.14 1.99
N TYR A 471 -20.83 -9.89 2.35
CA TYR A 471 -20.92 -11.02 3.25
C TYR A 471 -21.26 -10.58 4.65
N LYS A 472 -22.36 -11.12 5.20
CA LYS A 472 -22.82 -10.88 6.57
C LYS A 472 -23.27 -12.20 7.17
N ASN A 473 -22.68 -12.60 8.28
CA ASN A 473 -23.07 -13.80 9.00
C ASN A 473 -22.89 -13.61 10.52
N LYS A 474 -24.01 -13.63 11.25
CA LYS A 474 -24.04 -13.36 12.71
C LYS A 474 -22.96 -14.12 13.48
N LYS A 475 -22.71 -15.40 13.13
CA LYS A 475 -21.74 -16.23 13.84
C LYS A 475 -20.31 -15.81 13.60
N THR A 476 -19.92 -15.62 12.34
CA THR A 476 -18.55 -15.20 11.99
C THR A 476 -18.30 -13.76 12.37
N ASP A 477 -19.27 -12.86 12.23
CA ASP A 477 -19.17 -11.46 12.64
C ASP A 477 -18.93 -11.37 14.17
N ALA A 478 -19.71 -12.10 14.99
CA ALA A 478 -19.50 -12.14 16.44
C ALA A 478 -18.13 -12.73 16.82
N GLN A 479 -17.62 -13.69 16.07
CA GLN A 479 -16.28 -14.25 16.30
C GLN A 479 -15.18 -13.24 15.93
N ILE A 480 -15.32 -12.49 14.83
CA ILE A 480 -14.40 -11.42 14.44
C ILE A 480 -14.39 -10.34 15.53
N GLU A 481 -15.56 -9.86 15.97
CA GLU A 481 -15.67 -8.86 17.04
C GLU A 481 -15.06 -9.33 18.37
N SER A 482 -15.21 -10.61 18.72
CA SER A 482 -14.55 -11.19 19.89
C SER A 482 -13.03 -11.22 19.74
N LEU A 483 -12.52 -11.60 18.57
CA LEU A 483 -11.09 -11.70 18.29
C LEU A 483 -10.44 -10.32 18.13
N LYS A 484 -11.19 -9.31 17.67
CA LYS A 484 -10.75 -7.91 17.62
C LYS A 484 -10.27 -7.40 18.97
N LYS A 485 -10.87 -7.86 20.05
CA LYS A 485 -10.53 -7.46 21.43
C LYS A 485 -9.29 -8.18 21.97
N ALA A 486 -8.76 -9.20 21.27
CA ALA A 486 -7.60 -9.96 21.74
C ALA A 486 -6.32 -9.13 21.59
N PRO A 487 -5.60 -8.81 22.69
CA PRO A 487 -4.48 -7.86 22.65
C PRO A 487 -3.20 -8.44 22.00
N ILE A 488 -3.11 -9.76 21.85
CA ILE A 488 -1.92 -10.45 21.35
C ILE A 488 -2.34 -11.66 20.52
N LEU A 489 -1.64 -11.89 19.42
CA LEU A 489 -1.80 -13.08 18.57
C LEU A 489 -1.09 -14.30 19.17
N THR A 490 -1.64 -14.87 20.22
CA THR A 490 -1.15 -16.14 20.80
C THR A 490 -1.44 -17.32 19.85
N PRO A 491 -0.80 -18.49 20.00
CA PRO A 491 -1.16 -19.68 19.23
C PRO A 491 -2.64 -20.03 19.29
N ALA A 492 -3.28 -19.88 20.45
CA ALA A 492 -4.72 -20.11 20.63
C ALA A 492 -5.58 -19.09 19.87
N VAL A 493 -5.21 -17.80 19.88
CA VAL A 493 -5.88 -16.76 19.09
C VAL A 493 -5.71 -17.02 17.60
N ASN A 494 -4.51 -17.39 17.14
CA ASN A 494 -4.25 -17.74 15.75
C ASN A 494 -5.07 -18.96 15.28
N ALA A 495 -5.24 -19.97 16.14
CA ALA A 495 -6.09 -21.14 15.83
C ALA A 495 -7.58 -20.75 15.71
N ARG A 496 -8.06 -19.78 16.51
CA ARG A 496 -9.42 -19.26 16.39
C ARG A 496 -9.62 -18.50 15.08
N TRP A 497 -8.65 -17.68 14.64
CA TRP A 497 -8.69 -17.02 13.33
C TRP A 497 -8.76 -18.04 12.18
N ALA A 498 -7.95 -19.10 12.21
CA ALA A 498 -8.00 -20.17 11.22
C ALA A 498 -9.38 -20.85 11.16
N LYS A 499 -10.06 -21.02 12.32
CA LYS A 499 -11.42 -21.56 12.38
C LYS A 499 -12.44 -20.61 11.77
N VAL A 500 -12.33 -19.30 12.04
CA VAL A 500 -13.19 -18.27 11.42
C VAL A 500 -13.03 -18.28 9.90
N GLU A 501 -11.77 -18.30 9.41
CA GLU A 501 -11.48 -18.38 7.98
C GLU A 501 -12.17 -19.58 7.32
N LYS A 502 -12.01 -20.78 7.90
CA LYS A 502 -12.64 -22.00 7.37
C LYS A 502 -14.16 -21.85 7.28
N GLN A 503 -14.81 -21.34 8.34
CA GLN A 503 -16.26 -21.13 8.36
C GLN A 503 -16.74 -20.15 7.30
N ILE A 504 -15.99 -19.07 7.07
CA ILE A 504 -16.28 -18.11 6.01
C ILE A 504 -16.14 -18.78 4.64
N MET A 505 -15.05 -19.52 4.40
CA MET A 505 -14.79 -20.15 3.12
C MET A 505 -15.73 -21.33 2.81
N GLU A 506 -16.28 -21.99 3.80
CA GLU A 506 -17.39 -22.97 3.62
C GLU A 506 -18.67 -22.29 3.10
N ARG A 507 -18.87 -20.99 3.36
CA ARG A 507 -19.94 -20.15 2.80
C ARG A 507 -19.60 -19.54 1.44
N ALA A 508 -18.34 -19.68 1.01
CA ALA A 508 -17.83 -19.29 -0.31
C ALA A 508 -18.20 -17.86 -0.76
N PRO A 509 -18.02 -16.80 0.04
CA PRO A 509 -18.23 -15.43 -0.44
C PRO A 509 -17.16 -15.03 -1.47
N TRP A 510 -16.02 -15.68 -1.43
CA TRP A 510 -14.90 -15.52 -2.34
C TRP A 510 -14.56 -16.84 -3.05
N ALA A 511 -13.90 -16.69 -4.19
CA ALA A 511 -13.12 -17.72 -4.84
C ALA A 511 -11.65 -17.25 -4.93
N PRO A 512 -10.86 -17.43 -3.84
CA PRO A 512 -9.45 -17.10 -3.87
C PRO A 512 -8.72 -18.02 -4.85
N TRP A 513 -7.76 -17.46 -5.59
CA TRP A 513 -7.08 -18.25 -6.61
C TRP A 513 -5.55 -18.20 -6.52
N SER A 514 -4.95 -17.11 -6.02
CA SER A 514 -3.49 -17.07 -5.88
C SER A 514 -2.99 -16.08 -4.83
N ASN A 515 -1.85 -16.41 -4.21
CA ASN A 515 -0.95 -15.47 -3.56
C ASN A 515 0.18 -15.18 -4.55
N ARG A 516 0.22 -13.98 -5.15
CA ARG A 516 1.19 -13.58 -6.17
C ARG A 516 2.59 -13.46 -5.57
N VAL A 517 3.59 -13.86 -6.36
CA VAL A 517 5.00 -13.58 -6.11
C VAL A 517 5.43 -12.46 -7.06
N PHE A 518 6.05 -11.41 -6.53
CA PHE A 518 6.46 -10.24 -7.30
C PHE A 518 7.90 -10.39 -7.76
N PRO A 519 8.19 -10.37 -9.06
CA PRO A 519 9.56 -10.27 -9.56
C PRO A 519 10.07 -8.85 -9.35
N GLU A 520 11.21 -8.72 -8.67
CA GLU A 520 11.94 -7.47 -8.44
C GLU A 520 13.24 -7.53 -9.21
N PHE A 521 13.57 -6.51 -10.00
CA PHE A 521 14.68 -6.57 -10.93
C PHE A 521 15.75 -5.53 -10.60
N PHE A 522 17.00 -6.00 -10.50
CA PHE A 522 18.17 -5.19 -10.15
C PHE A 522 19.26 -5.32 -11.19
N SER A 523 20.02 -4.26 -11.38
CA SER A 523 21.28 -4.32 -12.14
C SER A 523 22.29 -5.24 -11.44
N LYS A 524 23.26 -5.75 -12.18
CA LYS A 524 24.31 -6.67 -11.67
C LYS A 524 25.11 -6.06 -10.51
N ASN A 525 25.25 -4.73 -10.49
CA ASN A 525 26.05 -4.00 -9.51
C ASN A 525 25.36 -3.82 -8.15
N MET A 526 24.06 -4.09 -8.04
CA MET A 526 23.33 -3.95 -6.79
C MET A 526 23.62 -5.13 -5.86
N SER A 527 23.73 -4.83 -4.55
CA SER A 527 23.93 -5.81 -3.48
C SER A 527 23.23 -5.35 -2.19
N CYS A 528 23.39 -6.08 -1.08
CA CYS A 528 22.69 -5.82 0.19
C CYS A 528 21.17 -5.70 -0.01
N ILE A 529 20.60 -6.57 -0.86
CA ILE A 529 19.17 -6.52 -1.19
C ILE A 529 18.40 -7.12 -0.01
N HIS A 530 17.69 -6.27 0.71
CA HIS A 530 16.82 -6.63 1.84
C HIS A 530 15.37 -6.40 1.50
N THR A 531 14.51 -7.35 1.87
CA THR A 531 13.08 -7.30 1.62
C THR A 531 12.31 -7.19 2.93
N GLN A 532 11.74 -6.04 3.19
CA GLN A 532 10.76 -5.87 4.26
C GLN A 532 9.39 -6.34 3.72
N LEU A 533 8.69 -7.20 4.47
CA LEU A 533 7.51 -7.89 3.95
C LEU A 533 6.34 -6.95 3.63
N LEU A 534 6.16 -5.88 4.40
CA LEU A 534 5.09 -4.89 4.19
C LEU A 534 5.47 -3.87 3.12
N TYR A 535 6.66 -3.25 3.24
CA TYR A 535 7.07 -2.12 2.39
C TYR A 535 7.87 -2.52 1.15
N GLY A 536 8.30 -3.77 1.02
CA GLY A 536 9.06 -4.24 -0.15
C GLY A 536 10.57 -4.07 0.02
N ILE A 537 11.24 -3.69 -1.07
CA ILE A 537 12.70 -3.51 -1.05
C ILE A 537 13.10 -2.33 -0.17
N ASP A 538 13.99 -2.58 0.78
CA ASP A 538 14.51 -1.56 1.69
C ASP A 538 15.57 -0.70 1.00
N LEU A 539 15.15 0.45 0.48
CA LEU A 539 16.03 1.39 -0.22
C LEU A 539 17.20 1.86 0.62
N ALA A 540 16.97 2.06 1.92
CA ALA A 540 18.00 2.54 2.82
C ALA A 540 19.16 1.56 3.00
N ARG A 541 18.95 0.27 2.71
CA ARG A 541 19.94 -0.79 2.90
C ARG A 541 20.62 -1.26 1.62
N LEU A 542 20.14 -0.85 0.44
CA LEU A 542 20.77 -1.23 -0.81
C LEU A 542 22.24 -0.76 -0.87
N CYS A 543 23.11 -1.60 -1.44
CA CYS A 543 24.52 -1.28 -1.71
C CYS A 543 24.77 -1.33 -3.22
N LYS A 544 25.75 -0.56 -3.68
CA LYS A 544 26.25 -0.59 -5.05
C LYS A 544 27.74 -0.99 -5.02
N LYS A 545 28.12 -1.97 -5.85
CA LYS A 545 29.52 -2.39 -6.02
C LYS A 545 30.28 -1.39 -6.89
#